data_71f133ed34afcd67b0b928fc134fc5bd
#
_entry.id   71f133ed34afcd67b0b928fc134fc5bd
#
_cell.length_a   1.000
_cell.length_b   1.000
_cell.length_c   1.000
_cell.angle_alpha   90.00
_cell.angle_beta   90.00
_cell.angle_gamma   90.00
#
_symmetry.space_group_name_H-M   'P 1'
#
loop_
_entity.id
_entity.type
_entity.pdbx_description
1 polymer ?
#
loop_
_entity_poly.entity_id
_entity_poly.type
_entity_poly.pdbx_seq_one_letter_code
_entity_poly.pdbx_strand_id
1 'polypeptide(L)'
;MRNLLFFICLLLCSLPGFTQVKERKIVQFSGIIVNRDSNTVVPYVTITNLSGRDQFYSANYKGYFSFVAHEGDTLAFTAVGYRREALIIPNGLADNKYTVLMKMQQESINLPGVRVY
;
A
#
# COMPACT_ATOMS: atom_id res chain seq x y z
N MET A 1 -57.73 4.35 -12.30
CA MET A 1 -56.97 4.99 -11.23
C MET A 1 -56.11 4.00 -10.43
N ARG A 2 -56.68 2.85 -10.09
CA ARG A 2 -55.93 1.83 -9.33
C ARG A 2 -54.72 1.26 -10.08
N ASN A 3 -54.80 1.16 -11.41
CA ASN A 3 -53.72 0.66 -12.26
C ASN A 3 -52.58 1.66 -12.40
N LEU A 4 -52.85 2.95 -12.29
CA LEU A 4 -51.83 4.00 -12.38
C LEU A 4 -50.95 4.02 -11.15
N LEU A 5 -51.53 3.87 -9.96
CA LEU A 5 -50.82 3.79 -8.70
C LEU A 5 -49.90 2.54 -8.63
N PHE A 6 -50.40 1.43 -9.17
CA PHE A 6 -49.63 0.19 -9.24
C PHE A 6 -48.43 0.33 -10.18
N PHE A 7 -48.62 1.03 -11.30
CA PHE A 7 -47.58 1.31 -12.28
C PHE A 7 -46.49 2.22 -11.69
N ILE A 8 -46.90 3.23 -10.93
CA ILE A 8 -45.94 4.15 -10.26
C ILE A 8 -45.15 3.44 -9.18
N CYS A 9 -45.77 2.55 -8.41
CA CYS A 9 -45.06 1.73 -7.42
C CYS A 9 -44.07 0.78 -8.08
N LEU A 10 -44.41 0.20 -9.23
CA LEU A 10 -43.51 -0.68 -9.98
C LEU A 10 -42.31 0.09 -10.53
N LEU A 11 -42.52 1.33 -10.95
CA LEU A 11 -41.47 2.19 -11.47
C LEU A 11 -40.50 2.62 -10.34
N LEU A 12 -41.02 2.85 -9.15
CA LEU A 12 -40.19 3.20 -7.99
C LEU A 12 -39.37 2.02 -7.46
N CYS A 13 -39.85 0.79 -7.61
CA CYS A 13 -39.12 -0.41 -7.22
C CYS A 13 -38.03 -0.79 -8.23
N SER A 14 -38.07 -0.24 -9.44
CA SER A 14 -37.10 -0.54 -10.48
C SER A 14 -35.88 0.39 -10.49
N LEU A 15 -35.80 1.30 -9.54
CA LEU A 15 -34.57 2.10 -9.36
C LEU A 15 -33.49 1.20 -8.77
N PRO A 16 -32.49 0.79 -9.57
CA PRO A 16 -31.39 0.02 -9.02
C PRO A 16 -30.64 0.92 -8.03
N GLY A 17 -30.52 0.45 -6.82
CA GLY A 17 -29.61 1.07 -5.87
C GLY A 17 -28.19 0.91 -6.38
N PHE A 18 -27.69 1.92 -7.05
CA PHE A 18 -26.31 1.92 -7.46
C PHE A 18 -25.42 2.16 -6.25
N THR A 19 -25.02 1.09 -5.61
CA THR A 19 -23.80 1.13 -4.83
C THR A 19 -22.66 0.90 -5.80
N GLN A 20 -22.16 1.95 -6.39
CA GLN A 20 -20.91 1.87 -7.12
C GLN A 20 -19.76 1.80 -6.12
N VAL A 21 -19.38 0.58 -5.83
CA VAL A 21 -18.08 0.36 -5.23
C VAL A 21 -17.07 0.61 -6.33
N LYS A 22 -16.36 1.72 -6.24
CA LYS A 22 -15.27 2.02 -7.15
C LYS A 22 -14.16 1.01 -6.90
N GLU A 23 -14.05 0.01 -7.76
CA GLU A 23 -12.98 -0.99 -7.67
C GLU A 23 -11.63 -0.30 -7.89
N ARG A 24 -10.76 -0.45 -6.91
CA ARG A 24 -9.38 0.05 -7.00
C ARG A 24 -8.59 -0.87 -7.92
N LYS A 25 -7.81 -0.27 -8.79
CA LYS A 25 -7.03 -0.99 -9.78
C LYS A 25 -5.90 -1.77 -9.12
N ILE A 26 -5.71 -3.01 -9.54
CA ILE A 26 -4.62 -3.88 -9.06
C ILE A 26 -3.32 -3.43 -9.72
N VAL A 27 -2.27 -3.32 -8.90
CA VAL A 27 -0.94 -2.86 -9.32
C VAL A 27 0.10 -3.86 -8.85
N GLN A 28 1.00 -4.27 -9.72
CA GLN A 28 2.20 -4.99 -9.32
C GLN A 28 3.23 -3.98 -8.81
N PHE A 29 3.47 -3.98 -7.52
CA PHE A 29 4.39 -3.07 -6.86
C PHE A 29 5.71 -3.77 -6.59
N SER A 30 6.79 -3.18 -7.07
CA SER A 30 8.13 -3.76 -6.94
C SER A 30 9.16 -2.67 -6.74
N GLY A 31 10.33 -3.06 -6.25
CA GLY A 31 11.41 -2.11 -6.06
C GLY A 31 12.59 -2.68 -5.29
N ILE A 32 13.51 -1.79 -5.01
CA ILE A 32 14.71 -2.07 -4.21
C ILE A 32 14.77 -1.06 -3.09
N ILE A 33 15.17 -1.52 -1.90
CA ILE A 33 15.31 -0.68 -0.73
C ILE A 33 16.79 -0.47 -0.46
N VAL A 34 17.21 0.79 -0.38
CA VAL A 34 18.58 1.17 -0.14
C VAL A 34 18.68 2.14 1.03
N ASN A 35 19.86 2.17 1.65
CA ASN A 35 20.22 3.18 2.66
C ASN A 35 20.39 4.52 1.95
N ARG A 36 19.77 5.56 2.47
CA ARG A 36 19.79 6.91 1.87
C ARG A 36 21.21 7.47 1.78
N ASP A 37 22.03 7.22 2.77
CA ASP A 37 23.37 7.83 2.87
C ASP A 37 24.42 7.07 2.08
N SER A 38 24.37 5.73 2.10
CA SER A 38 25.40 4.88 1.50
C SER A 38 25.00 4.22 0.19
N ASN A 39 23.72 4.28 -0.17
CA ASN A 39 23.14 3.59 -1.33
C ASN A 39 23.34 2.07 -1.31
N THR A 40 23.68 1.50 -0.17
CA THR A 40 23.76 0.05 0.02
C THR A 40 22.35 -0.51 0.23
N VAL A 41 22.13 -1.74 -0.20
CA VAL A 41 20.82 -2.37 -0.05
C VAL A 41 20.49 -2.62 1.42
N VAL A 42 19.21 -2.46 1.77
CA VAL A 42 18.69 -2.78 3.09
C VAL A 42 17.92 -4.09 2.97
N PRO A 43 18.49 -5.20 3.52
CA PRO A 43 17.85 -6.50 3.38
C PRO A 43 16.70 -6.70 4.35
N TYR A 44 15.77 -7.57 3.99
CA TYR A 44 14.72 -8.08 4.88
C TYR A 44 13.84 -7.01 5.51
N VAL A 45 13.55 -5.95 4.76
CA VAL A 45 12.62 -4.90 5.22
C VAL A 45 11.21 -5.48 5.24
N THR A 46 10.49 -5.22 6.32
CA THR A 46 9.08 -5.60 6.42
C THR A 46 8.21 -4.51 5.79
N ILE A 47 7.33 -4.91 4.90
CA ILE A 47 6.41 -4.00 4.21
C ILE A 47 5.00 -4.37 4.64
N THR A 48 4.30 -3.43 5.26
CA THR A 48 2.94 -3.62 5.76
C THR A 48 1.97 -2.80 4.93
N ASN A 49 0.92 -3.43 4.41
CA ASN A 49 -0.15 -2.72 3.74
C ASN A 49 -1.16 -2.24 4.79
N LEU A 50 -1.19 -0.91 5.02
CA LEU A 50 -2.04 -0.31 6.03
C LEU A 50 -3.48 -0.11 5.55
N SER A 51 -3.71 -0.15 4.25
CA SER A 51 -5.05 0.06 3.65
C SER A 51 -5.82 -1.24 3.48
N GLY A 52 -5.17 -2.36 3.62
CA GLY A 52 -5.77 -3.67 3.43
C GLY A 52 -5.90 -4.43 4.74
N ARG A 53 -5.94 -5.77 4.62
CA ARG A 53 -6.12 -6.70 5.74
C ARG A 53 -4.79 -6.99 6.44
N ASP A 54 -4.06 -6.00 6.87
CA ASP A 54 -2.77 -6.15 7.56
C ASP A 54 -1.86 -7.18 6.90
N GLN A 55 -1.73 -7.08 5.57
CA GLN A 55 -0.85 -7.96 4.81
C GLN A 55 0.59 -7.53 4.98
N PHE A 56 1.43 -8.51 5.26
CA PHE A 56 2.86 -8.30 5.48
C PHE A 56 3.66 -8.94 4.35
N TYR A 57 4.65 -8.22 3.87
CA TYR A 57 5.59 -8.70 2.87
C TYR A 57 7.00 -8.44 3.37
N SER A 58 7.95 -9.23 2.93
CA SER A 58 9.35 -9.05 3.30
C SER A 58 10.21 -8.92 2.05
N ALA A 59 11.08 -7.92 2.03
CA ALA A 59 12.11 -7.83 1.00
C ALA A 59 13.13 -8.95 1.20
N ASN A 60 13.80 -9.34 0.12
CA ASN A 60 14.81 -10.39 0.18
C ASN A 60 16.17 -9.83 0.63
N TYR A 61 17.20 -10.70 0.62
CA TYR A 61 18.55 -10.31 1.05
C TYR A 61 19.21 -9.26 0.15
N LYS A 62 18.70 -9.06 -1.06
CA LYS A 62 19.16 -8.01 -1.99
C LYS A 62 18.37 -6.71 -1.86
N GLY A 63 17.48 -6.63 -0.88
CA GLY A 63 16.59 -5.48 -0.72
C GLY A 63 15.48 -5.40 -1.75
N TYR A 64 15.27 -6.43 -2.55
CA TYR A 64 14.28 -6.47 -3.59
C TYR A 64 12.94 -6.97 -3.05
N PHE A 65 11.85 -6.34 -3.49
CA PHE A 65 10.49 -6.77 -3.17
C PHE A 65 9.62 -6.71 -4.43
N SER A 66 8.62 -7.57 -4.47
CA SER A 66 7.59 -7.56 -5.50
C SER A 66 6.34 -8.23 -4.97
N PHE A 67 5.23 -7.53 -5.01
CA PHE A 67 3.93 -8.04 -4.57
C PHE A 67 2.81 -7.25 -5.23
N VAL A 68 1.58 -7.74 -5.06
CA VAL A 68 0.39 -7.12 -5.63
C VAL A 68 -0.27 -6.23 -4.60
N ALA A 69 -0.58 -5.00 -4.99
CA ALA A 69 -1.28 -4.03 -4.18
C ALA A 69 -2.36 -3.34 -5.04
N HIS A 70 -3.00 -2.32 -4.50
CA HIS A 70 -4.03 -1.55 -5.21
C HIS A 70 -3.64 -0.08 -5.25
N GLU A 71 -4.12 0.62 -6.26
CA GLU A 71 -3.96 2.08 -6.31
C GLU A 71 -4.53 2.71 -5.04
N GLY A 72 -3.81 3.68 -4.48
CA GLY A 72 -4.20 4.37 -3.27
C GLY A 72 -3.84 3.65 -1.97
N ASP A 73 -3.27 2.45 -2.04
CA ASP A 73 -2.83 1.72 -0.84
C ASP A 73 -1.67 2.46 -0.18
N THR A 74 -1.70 2.48 1.14
CA THR A 74 -0.60 3.02 1.97
C THR A 74 0.26 1.86 2.45
N LEU A 75 1.55 1.94 2.16
CA LEU A 75 2.52 0.91 2.52
C LEU A 75 3.52 1.48 3.50
N ALA A 76 3.80 0.75 4.58
CA ALA A 76 4.79 1.12 5.58
C ALA A 76 5.99 0.19 5.48
N PHE A 77 7.18 0.78 5.43
CA PHE A 77 8.46 0.08 5.35
C PHE A 77 9.16 0.19 6.70
N THR A 78 9.44 -0.94 7.31
CA THR A 78 10.09 -1.00 8.62
C THR A 78 11.28 -1.95 8.60
N ALA A 79 12.37 -1.53 9.23
CA ALA A 79 13.56 -2.36 9.40
C ALA A 79 14.25 -1.97 10.70
N VAL A 80 14.91 -2.93 11.34
CA VAL A 80 15.66 -2.67 12.58
C VAL A 80 16.78 -1.69 12.29
N GLY A 81 16.86 -0.61 13.06
CA GLY A 81 17.88 0.42 12.90
C GLY A 81 17.57 1.46 11.86
N TYR A 82 16.37 1.44 11.28
CA TYR A 82 15.95 2.39 10.27
C TYR A 82 14.66 3.09 10.69
N ARG A 83 14.51 4.34 10.25
CA ARG A 83 13.28 5.10 10.43
C ARG A 83 12.19 4.52 9.54
N ARG A 84 10.99 4.40 10.11
CA ARG A 84 9.82 3.96 9.36
C ARG A 84 9.52 4.93 8.21
N GLU A 85 9.30 4.38 7.02
CA GLU A 85 8.89 5.15 5.85
C GLU A 85 7.53 4.67 5.38
N ALA A 86 6.75 5.58 4.83
CA ALA A 86 5.44 5.26 4.26
C ALA A 86 5.38 5.76 2.82
N LEU A 87 4.64 5.01 2.00
CA LEU A 87 4.44 5.35 0.58
C LEU A 87 3.00 5.05 0.21
N ILE A 88 2.40 5.95 -0.55
CA ILE A 88 1.07 5.78 -1.10
C ILE A 88 1.23 5.46 -2.59
N ILE A 89 0.60 4.36 -3.03
CA ILE A 89 0.60 4.01 -4.45
C ILE A 89 -0.27 5.02 -5.20
N PRO A 90 0.27 5.70 -6.23
CA PRO A 90 -0.49 6.72 -6.94
C PRO A 90 -1.67 6.14 -7.71
N ASN A 91 -2.68 6.96 -7.92
CA ASN A 91 -3.82 6.64 -8.76
C ASN A 91 -3.52 7.00 -10.21
N GLY A 92 -4.21 6.36 -11.14
CA GLY A 92 -4.13 6.71 -12.55
C GLY A 92 -2.87 6.23 -13.25
N LEU A 93 -2.28 5.13 -12.79
CA LEU A 93 -1.13 4.53 -13.45
C LEU A 93 -1.53 4.00 -14.83
N ALA A 94 -0.75 4.35 -15.85
CA ALA A 94 -1.00 3.91 -17.22
C ALA A 94 -0.80 2.39 -17.36
N ASP A 95 0.23 1.85 -16.69
CA ASP A 95 0.50 0.43 -16.62
C ASP A 95 0.09 -0.11 -15.26
N ASN A 96 -0.21 -1.39 -15.18
CA ASN A 96 -0.52 -2.06 -13.90
C ASN A 96 0.74 -2.38 -13.10
N LYS A 97 1.78 -1.60 -13.27
CA LYS A 97 3.08 -1.79 -12.62
C LYS A 97 3.57 -0.48 -12.04
N TYR A 98 4.13 -0.55 -10.85
CA TYR A 98 4.77 0.59 -10.20
C TYR A 98 6.07 0.12 -9.57
N THR A 99 7.19 0.66 -10.05
CA THR A 99 8.53 0.29 -9.58
C THR A 99 9.16 1.50 -8.91
N VAL A 100 9.72 1.30 -7.72
CA VAL A 100 10.30 2.38 -6.93
C VAL A 100 11.69 2.01 -6.44
N LEU A 101 12.49 3.05 -6.20
CA LEU A 101 13.70 2.96 -5.39
C LEU A 101 13.38 3.57 -4.03
N MET A 102 13.23 2.74 -3.01
CA MET A 102 12.90 3.20 -1.67
C MET A 102 14.19 3.48 -0.90
N LYS A 103 14.31 4.72 -0.43
CA LYS A 103 15.45 5.14 0.38
C LYS A 103 15.03 5.21 1.84
N MET A 104 15.71 4.47 2.69
CA MET A 104 15.46 4.46 4.13
C MET A 104 16.59 5.13 4.89
N GLN A 105 16.20 5.94 5.88
CA GLN A 105 17.13 6.65 6.74
C GLN A 105 17.51 5.79 7.94
N GLN A 106 18.79 5.59 8.13
CA GLN A 106 19.28 4.90 9.32
C GLN A 106 19.05 5.77 10.55
N GLU A 107 18.59 5.16 11.61
CA GLU A 107 18.31 5.83 12.88
C GLU A 107 19.00 5.09 13.99
N SER A 108 19.86 5.80 14.74
CA SER A 108 20.49 5.23 15.92
C SER A 108 19.51 5.33 17.09
N ILE A 109 19.20 4.17 17.67
CA ILE A 109 18.36 4.11 18.87
C ILE A 109 19.29 4.35 20.06
N ASN A 110 19.28 5.57 20.62
CA ASN A 110 19.93 5.89 21.86
C ASN A 110 18.99 5.53 23.02
N LEU A 111 19.23 4.36 23.61
CA LEU A 111 18.57 3.99 24.85
C LEU A 111 19.39 4.56 26.01
N PRO A 112 18.80 5.42 26.87
CA PRO A 112 19.54 5.96 28.03
C PRO A 112 19.99 4.83 28.93
N GLY A 113 21.29 4.79 29.26
CA GLY A 113 21.87 3.79 30.15
C GLY A 113 22.34 2.51 29.50
N VAL A 114 22.18 2.34 28.19
CA VAL A 114 22.70 1.18 27.45
C VAL A 114 23.90 1.61 26.62
N ARG A 115 25.06 1.02 26.89
CA ARG A 115 26.22 1.19 26.01
C ARG A 115 26.13 0.19 24.88
N VAL A 116 26.06 0.71 23.67
CA VAL A 116 26.17 -0.10 22.45
C VAL A 116 27.67 -0.16 22.10
N TYR A 117 28.21 -1.36 22.09
CA TYR A 117 29.57 -1.61 21.65
C TYR A 117 29.61 -1.93 20.19
#